data_9d2874061b10757f6aa06a226220cd54
#
_entry.id   9d2874061b10757f6aa06a226220cd54
#
_cell.length_a   1.000
_cell.length_b   1.000
_cell.length_c   1.000
_cell.angle_alpha   90.00
_cell.angle_beta   90.00
_cell.angle_gamma   90.00
#
_symmetry.space_group_name_H-M   'P 1'
#
loop_
_entity.id
_entity.type
_entity.pdbx_description
1 polymer ?
#
loop_
_entity_poly.entity_id
_entity_poly.type
_entity_poly.pdbx_seq_one_letter_code
_entity_poly.pdbx_strand_id
1 'polypeptide(L)'
;MTSPSAEDFRALARSSPWRWSTLRFTVQWSGDSHRDRSLRAWLRRPDRLRVETVDGELLQVIRERRQPSDVAAPTPERRPDGLVARRPVSRLLSVDDPMYQSYFWVAMLDPAELADGGSSFDERDVDLPALSVDEVVPVDHGGRPAWEAVVRTTPHYEPRCGCCSLLRDRRIDELEWGGENQLAEYPDAYRVRLDVGTGVCVLTEAIGGSNPGAGHDLRIEAVDDPMADELFVEPRRGLFRRGWSPVQ
;
A
#
# COMPACT_ATOMS: atom_id res chain seq x y z
N MET A 1 25.34 -15.18 2.90
CA MET A 1 24.54 -13.94 2.96
C MET A 1 23.92 -13.92 4.34
N THR A 2 24.10 -12.85 5.10
CA THR A 2 23.43 -12.67 6.40
C THR A 2 21.92 -12.48 6.18
N SER A 3 21.10 -13.09 7.02
CA SER A 3 19.66 -12.85 7.00
C SER A 3 19.36 -11.37 7.26
N PRO A 4 18.32 -10.79 6.61
CA PRO A 4 17.95 -9.42 6.86
C PRO A 4 17.47 -9.23 8.31
N SER A 5 17.76 -8.09 8.89
CA SER A 5 17.34 -7.73 10.24
C SER A 5 15.97 -7.05 10.25
N ALA A 6 15.38 -6.87 11.45
CA ALA A 6 14.18 -6.07 11.63
C ALA A 6 14.35 -4.62 11.13
N GLU A 7 15.54 -4.04 11.27
CA GLU A 7 15.80 -2.70 10.75
C GLU A 7 15.97 -2.68 9.22
N ASP A 8 16.49 -3.75 8.61
CA ASP A 8 16.50 -3.88 7.16
C ASP A 8 15.07 -3.93 6.60
N PHE A 9 14.18 -4.67 7.27
CA PHE A 9 12.76 -4.73 6.91
C PHE A 9 12.10 -3.36 6.98
N ARG A 10 12.30 -2.60 8.07
CA ARG A 10 11.77 -1.23 8.21
C ARG A 10 12.36 -0.28 7.17
N ALA A 11 13.67 -0.34 6.94
CA ALA A 11 14.32 0.49 5.93
C ALA A 11 13.79 0.20 4.52
N LEU A 12 13.48 -1.05 4.20
CA LEU A 12 12.85 -1.43 2.94
C LEU A 12 11.42 -0.85 2.83
N ALA A 13 10.61 -0.94 3.88
CA ALA A 13 9.28 -0.35 3.93
C ALA A 13 9.29 1.17 3.70
N ARG A 14 10.27 1.88 4.30
CA ARG A 14 10.46 3.32 4.07
C ARG A 14 10.83 3.67 2.64
N SER A 15 11.45 2.74 1.92
CA SER A 15 12.15 3.03 0.65
C SER A 15 11.25 3.07 -0.58
N SER A 16 10.05 2.50 -0.52
CA SER A 16 9.20 2.29 -1.70
C SER A 16 8.99 3.52 -2.59
N PRO A 17 8.74 4.74 -2.07
CA PRO A 17 8.54 5.92 -2.92
C PRO A 17 9.68 6.26 -3.86
N TRP A 18 10.90 5.82 -3.54
CA TRP A 18 12.12 6.17 -4.28
C TRP A 18 12.74 5.00 -5.04
N ARG A 19 12.04 3.87 -5.15
CA ARG A 19 12.59 2.65 -5.75
C ARG A 19 12.01 2.30 -7.11
N TRP A 20 10.91 2.92 -7.50
CA TRP A 20 10.24 2.64 -8.77
C TRP A 20 9.37 3.85 -9.21
N SER A 21 9.08 3.93 -10.51
CA SER A 21 8.27 4.98 -11.13
C SER A 21 6.98 4.44 -11.73
N THR A 22 7.01 3.22 -12.29
CA THR A 22 5.84 2.54 -12.81
C THR A 22 5.71 1.14 -12.24
N LEU A 23 4.46 0.71 -12.01
CA LEU A 23 4.17 -0.61 -11.48
C LEU A 23 2.93 -1.19 -12.16
N ARG A 24 3.04 -2.44 -12.65
CA ARG A 24 1.89 -3.24 -13.04
C ARG A 24 1.77 -4.40 -12.06
N PHE A 25 0.57 -4.61 -11.54
CA PHE A 25 0.34 -5.64 -10.54
C PHE A 25 -1.10 -6.15 -10.56
N THR A 26 -1.30 -7.34 -10.01
CA THR A 26 -2.60 -7.85 -9.60
C THR A 26 -2.68 -7.87 -8.08
N VAL A 27 -3.87 -7.67 -7.53
CA VAL A 27 -4.11 -7.75 -6.10
C VAL A 27 -5.43 -8.43 -5.82
N GLN A 28 -5.46 -9.26 -4.79
CA GLN A 28 -6.66 -9.89 -4.25
C GLN A 28 -6.67 -9.73 -2.72
N TRP A 29 -7.87 -9.71 -2.16
CA TRP A 29 -8.08 -9.65 -0.72
C TRP A 29 -8.68 -10.97 -0.23
N SER A 30 -8.37 -11.33 1.01
CA SER A 30 -8.95 -12.46 1.73
C SER A 30 -9.63 -11.98 3.01
N GLY A 31 -10.66 -12.70 3.43
CA GLY A 31 -11.34 -12.45 4.71
C GLY A 31 -12.34 -11.29 4.75
N ASP A 32 -12.51 -10.55 3.65
CA ASP A 32 -13.53 -9.52 3.54
C ASP A 32 -14.46 -9.86 2.35
N SER A 33 -15.69 -10.26 2.65
CA SER A 33 -16.70 -10.70 1.67
C SER A 33 -17.07 -9.62 0.63
N HIS A 34 -16.69 -8.37 0.85
CA HIS A 34 -16.96 -7.27 -0.07
C HIS A 34 -15.86 -7.05 -1.12
N ARG A 35 -14.70 -7.73 -0.98
CA ARG A 35 -13.52 -7.52 -1.82
C ARG A 35 -13.04 -8.78 -2.55
N ASP A 36 -13.84 -9.81 -2.69
CA ASP A 36 -13.50 -11.08 -3.34
C ASP A 36 -13.16 -10.98 -4.85
N ARG A 37 -12.78 -9.81 -5.33
CA ARG A 37 -12.39 -9.59 -6.72
C ARG A 37 -10.90 -9.37 -6.82
N SER A 38 -10.27 -10.22 -7.61
CA SER A 38 -8.90 -9.93 -8.06
C SER A 38 -8.93 -8.76 -9.04
N LEU A 39 -8.09 -7.76 -8.81
CA LEU A 39 -7.96 -6.56 -9.63
C LEU A 39 -6.57 -6.51 -10.27
N ARG A 40 -6.48 -5.94 -11.45
CA ARG A 40 -5.22 -5.58 -12.09
C ARG A 40 -5.08 -4.07 -12.16
N ALA A 41 -3.88 -3.57 -11.89
CA ALA A 41 -3.61 -2.15 -11.90
C ALA A 41 -2.32 -1.81 -12.65
N TRP A 42 -2.33 -0.63 -13.24
CA TRP A 42 -1.18 0.06 -13.82
C TRP A 42 -1.05 1.39 -13.12
N LEU A 43 0.04 1.59 -12.45
CA LEU A 43 0.35 2.83 -11.75
C LEU A 43 1.59 3.46 -12.36
N ARG A 44 1.50 4.73 -12.72
CA ARG A 44 2.62 5.57 -13.10
C ARG A 44 2.67 6.79 -12.20
N ARG A 45 3.68 6.83 -11.36
CA ARG A 45 3.95 7.98 -10.52
C ARG A 45 4.22 9.22 -11.38
N PRO A 46 3.80 10.37 -10.93
CA PRO A 46 3.23 10.60 -9.60
C PRO A 46 1.69 10.52 -9.54
N ASP A 47 0.96 10.46 -10.66
CA ASP A 47 -0.44 10.90 -10.68
C ASP A 47 -1.39 10.06 -11.56
N ARG A 48 -0.96 8.89 -12.01
CA ARG A 48 -1.74 8.04 -12.94
C ARG A 48 -1.98 6.66 -12.36
N LEU A 49 -3.25 6.25 -12.32
CA LEU A 49 -3.64 4.88 -11.97
C LEU A 49 -4.79 4.43 -12.87
N ARG A 50 -4.67 3.22 -13.40
CA ARG A 50 -5.74 2.49 -14.08
C ARG A 50 -6.02 1.21 -13.33
N VAL A 51 -7.29 0.90 -13.10
CA VAL A 51 -7.73 -0.31 -12.41
C VAL A 51 -8.77 -1.04 -13.28
N GLU A 52 -8.56 -2.33 -13.43
CA GLU A 52 -9.43 -3.25 -14.16
C GLU A 52 -9.70 -4.50 -13.32
N THR A 53 -10.77 -5.22 -13.65
CA THR A 53 -10.90 -6.61 -13.25
C THR A 53 -9.83 -7.45 -13.96
N VAL A 54 -9.52 -8.65 -13.45
CA VAL A 54 -8.57 -9.56 -14.14
C VAL A 54 -9.06 -10.00 -15.51
N ASP A 55 -10.37 -9.93 -15.75
CA ASP A 55 -11.00 -10.24 -17.04
C ASP A 55 -10.96 -9.05 -18.02
N GLY A 56 -10.40 -7.91 -17.64
CA GLY A 56 -10.18 -6.74 -18.48
C GLY A 56 -11.32 -5.72 -18.51
N GLU A 57 -12.31 -5.80 -17.62
CA GLU A 57 -13.30 -4.75 -17.45
C GLU A 57 -12.68 -3.53 -16.75
N LEU A 58 -12.72 -2.37 -17.42
CA LEU A 58 -12.24 -1.12 -16.84
C LEU A 58 -13.16 -0.67 -15.69
N LEU A 59 -12.60 -0.54 -14.51
CA LEU A 59 -13.29 -0.04 -13.32
C LEU A 59 -13.07 1.47 -13.14
N GLN A 60 -11.83 1.93 -13.22
CA GLN A 60 -11.50 3.33 -13.00
C GLN A 60 -10.17 3.74 -13.63
N VAL A 61 -10.12 4.98 -14.10
CA VAL A 61 -8.88 5.68 -14.42
C VAL A 61 -8.78 6.89 -13.51
N ILE A 62 -7.69 6.99 -12.76
CA ILE A 62 -7.43 8.09 -11.84
C ILE A 62 -6.30 8.94 -12.41
N ARG A 63 -6.54 10.25 -12.41
CA ARG A 63 -5.56 11.27 -12.76
C ARG A 63 -5.60 12.35 -11.70
N GLU A 64 -4.66 12.34 -10.81
CA GLU A 64 -4.60 13.36 -9.79
C GLU A 64 -4.02 14.64 -10.35
N ARG A 65 -4.73 15.76 -10.11
CA ARG A 65 -4.20 17.07 -10.48
C ARG A 65 -3.23 17.50 -9.38
N ARG A 66 -1.96 17.45 -9.68
CA ARG A 66 -0.94 18.05 -8.83
C ARG A 66 -0.79 19.51 -9.20
N GLN A 67 -0.79 20.37 -8.18
CA GLN A 67 -0.34 21.74 -8.41
C GLN A 67 1.17 21.69 -8.61
N PRO A 68 1.70 22.43 -9.62
CA PRO A 68 3.12 22.60 -9.76
C PRO A 68 3.68 23.16 -8.44
N SER A 69 4.62 22.47 -7.85
CA SER A 69 5.35 22.97 -6.69
C SER A 69 6.75 23.35 -7.14
N ASP A 70 7.14 24.60 -6.91
CA ASP A 70 8.52 25.05 -7.12
C ASP A 70 9.49 24.48 -6.06
N VAL A 71 8.95 23.73 -5.08
CA VAL A 71 9.74 23.10 -4.02
C VAL A 71 10.25 21.76 -4.53
N ALA A 72 11.57 21.59 -4.51
CA ALA A 72 12.19 20.31 -4.85
C ALA A 72 11.64 19.18 -3.94
N ALA A 73 11.41 18.01 -4.54
CA ALA A 73 10.99 16.85 -3.78
C ALA A 73 12.01 16.56 -2.65
N PRO A 74 11.55 16.32 -1.43
CA PRO A 74 12.45 16.11 -0.31
C PRO A 74 13.26 14.84 -0.51
N THR A 75 14.56 14.94 -0.21
CA THR A 75 15.48 13.82 -0.34
C THR A 75 15.54 13.05 0.97
N PRO A 76 15.35 11.71 0.95
CA PRO A 76 15.47 10.89 2.16
C PRO A 76 16.94 10.72 2.57
N GLU A 77 17.16 10.51 3.85
CA GLU A 77 18.43 10.02 4.35
C GLU A 77 18.59 8.54 3.99
N ARG A 78 19.71 8.17 3.35
CA ARG A 78 19.95 6.81 2.89
C ARG A 78 21.06 6.12 3.68
N ARG A 79 20.91 4.83 3.86
CA ARG A 79 21.92 3.91 4.35
C ARG A 79 22.96 3.61 3.26
N PRO A 80 24.13 3.05 3.60
CA PRO A 80 25.15 2.67 2.61
C PRO A 80 24.66 1.62 1.59
N ASP A 81 23.67 0.79 1.96
CA ASP A 81 23.03 -0.20 1.07
C ASP A 81 21.96 0.41 0.14
N GLY A 82 21.73 1.74 0.22
CA GLY A 82 20.79 2.48 -0.58
C GLY A 82 19.36 2.50 -0.05
N LEU A 83 19.04 1.73 1.00
CA LEU A 83 17.74 1.79 1.66
C LEU A 83 17.58 3.11 2.45
N VAL A 84 16.34 3.50 2.68
CA VAL A 84 16.02 4.73 3.42
C VAL A 84 16.19 4.51 4.91
N ALA A 85 17.15 5.23 5.52
CA ALA A 85 17.33 5.28 6.97
C ALA A 85 16.24 6.12 7.63
N ARG A 86 15.98 7.31 7.08
CA ARG A 86 14.99 8.24 7.60
C ARG A 86 14.25 8.93 6.45
N ARG A 87 12.94 9.03 6.58
CA ARG A 87 12.09 9.80 5.64
C ARG A 87 12.15 11.29 5.97
N PRO A 88 12.05 12.15 4.95
CA PRO A 88 12.02 13.59 5.21
C PRO A 88 10.73 13.98 5.96
N VAL A 89 10.90 14.77 7.00
CA VAL A 89 9.79 15.35 7.76
C VAL A 89 9.23 16.54 6.96
N SER A 90 8.32 16.29 6.06
CA SER A 90 7.66 17.36 5.32
C SER A 90 6.18 17.03 5.08
N ARG A 91 5.32 17.72 5.80
CA ARG A 91 3.86 17.63 5.63
C ARG A 91 3.36 18.14 4.27
N LEU A 92 4.14 19.02 3.62
CA LEU A 92 3.74 19.67 2.37
C LEU A 92 4.08 18.85 1.13
N LEU A 93 4.80 17.74 1.28
CA LEU A 93 5.40 16.99 0.18
C LEU A 93 5.18 15.48 0.27
N SER A 94 4.27 15.02 1.11
CA SER A 94 3.77 13.65 1.03
C SER A 94 2.91 13.53 -0.22
N VAL A 95 3.60 13.19 -1.29
CA VAL A 95 2.94 12.91 -2.56
C VAL A 95 2.48 11.47 -2.50
N ASP A 96 1.26 11.27 -2.06
CA ASP A 96 0.65 9.97 -2.07
C ASP A 96 0.52 9.41 -3.48
N ASP A 97 0.63 8.10 -3.62
CA ASP A 97 0.29 7.43 -4.86
C ASP A 97 -1.21 7.62 -5.16
N PRO A 98 -1.63 7.62 -6.43
CA PRO A 98 -3.04 7.70 -6.78
C PRO A 98 -3.85 6.62 -6.08
N MET A 99 -4.94 7.00 -5.46
CA MET A 99 -5.75 6.14 -4.60
C MET A 99 -6.94 5.55 -5.36
N TYR A 100 -7.16 4.23 -5.23
CA TYR A 100 -8.37 3.57 -5.66
C TYR A 100 -9.22 3.19 -4.45
N GLN A 101 -10.40 3.81 -4.33
CA GLN A 101 -11.40 3.61 -3.27
C GLN A 101 -10.96 3.97 -1.83
N SER A 102 -9.75 3.60 -1.41
CA SER A 102 -9.30 3.84 -0.03
C SER A 102 -7.78 3.99 0.07
N TYR A 103 -7.31 4.57 1.17
CA TYR A 103 -5.89 4.71 1.46
C TYR A 103 -5.15 3.38 1.65
N PHE A 104 -5.86 2.26 1.78
CA PHE A 104 -5.25 0.94 1.80
C PHE A 104 -4.36 0.70 0.57
N TRP A 105 -4.78 1.22 -0.62
CA TRP A 105 -3.97 1.16 -1.84
C TRP A 105 -2.66 1.91 -1.72
N VAL A 106 -2.71 3.12 -1.15
CA VAL A 106 -1.51 3.93 -0.91
C VAL A 106 -0.60 3.24 0.11
N ALA A 107 -1.18 2.69 1.17
CA ALA A 107 -0.43 1.99 2.21
C ALA A 107 0.27 0.71 1.71
N MET A 108 -0.35 -0.06 0.81
CA MET A 108 0.32 -1.21 0.17
C MET A 108 1.54 -0.76 -0.65
N LEU A 109 1.41 0.33 -1.39
CA LEU A 109 2.42 0.82 -2.33
C LEU A 109 3.52 1.64 -1.66
N ASP A 110 3.20 2.30 -0.56
CA ASP A 110 4.12 3.06 0.30
C ASP A 110 3.89 2.68 1.78
N PRO A 111 4.40 1.50 2.21
CA PRO A 111 4.09 0.93 3.50
C PRO A 111 4.89 1.54 4.67
N ALA A 112 5.04 2.87 4.71
CA ALA A 112 5.80 3.57 5.76
C ALA A 112 5.26 3.29 7.16
N GLU A 113 3.96 3.07 7.30
CA GLU A 113 3.31 2.72 8.55
C GLU A 113 3.80 1.40 9.17
N LEU A 114 4.46 0.54 8.37
CA LEU A 114 5.11 -0.68 8.87
C LEU A 114 6.51 -0.43 9.45
N ALA A 115 7.05 0.76 9.26
CA ALA A 115 8.40 1.11 9.69
C ALA A 115 8.39 2.06 10.88
N ASP A 116 7.80 3.22 10.70
CA ASP A 116 7.91 4.35 11.61
C ASP A 116 6.62 4.49 12.41
N GLY A 117 6.77 4.60 13.71
CA GLY A 117 5.71 4.88 14.65
C GLY A 117 5.70 6.35 15.05
N GLY A 118 4.60 6.76 15.65
CA GLY A 118 4.41 8.11 16.10
C GLY A 118 3.79 9.02 15.06
N SER A 119 3.08 10.03 15.55
CA SER A 119 2.47 11.03 14.70
C SER A 119 3.55 11.76 13.92
N SER A 120 3.40 11.81 12.60
CA SER A 120 4.16 12.74 11.76
C SER A 120 4.01 14.20 12.22
N PHE A 121 3.26 14.42 13.31
CA PHE A 121 2.99 15.70 13.96
C PHE A 121 3.85 15.97 15.21
N ASP A 122 4.47 14.96 15.82
CA ASP A 122 5.40 15.15 16.93
C ASP A 122 6.81 14.65 16.56
N GLU A 123 7.74 15.60 16.39
CA GLU A 123 9.14 15.30 16.02
C GLU A 123 9.86 14.39 17.05
N ARG A 124 9.28 14.21 18.25
CA ARG A 124 9.87 13.44 19.35
C ARG A 124 9.69 11.93 19.22
N ASP A 125 8.70 11.47 18.43
CA ASP A 125 8.31 10.05 18.34
C ASP A 125 8.72 9.38 17.03
N VAL A 126 9.46 10.08 16.15
CA VAL A 126 9.82 9.60 14.78
C VAL A 126 10.72 8.38 14.80
N ASP A 127 11.41 8.11 15.89
CA ASP A 127 12.38 7.00 15.99
C ASP A 127 11.82 5.75 16.70
N LEU A 128 10.54 5.76 17.09
CA LEU A 128 9.92 4.61 17.75
C LEU A 128 9.33 3.66 16.69
N PRO A 129 9.61 2.35 16.79
CA PRO A 129 9.14 1.40 15.79
C PRO A 129 7.62 1.21 15.87
N ALA A 130 6.96 1.33 14.73
CA ALA A 130 5.53 1.03 14.59
C ALA A 130 5.21 -0.44 14.89
N LEU A 131 6.14 -1.33 14.58
CA LEU A 131 5.97 -2.77 14.70
C LEU A 131 7.09 -3.42 15.53
N SER A 132 6.71 -4.40 16.34
CA SER A 132 7.60 -5.47 16.75
C SER A 132 7.74 -6.44 15.58
N VAL A 133 8.95 -6.71 15.15
CA VAL A 133 9.28 -7.57 14.00
C VAL A 133 10.06 -8.76 14.52
N ASP A 134 9.52 -9.96 14.28
CA ASP A 134 10.21 -11.21 14.59
C ASP A 134 11.33 -11.48 13.56
N GLU A 135 11.77 -12.72 13.40
CA GLU A 135 12.76 -13.10 12.40
C GLU A 135 12.32 -12.69 10.99
N VAL A 136 13.22 -12.05 10.24
CA VAL A 136 13.01 -11.69 8.84
C VAL A 136 13.66 -12.75 7.95
N VAL A 137 12.87 -13.38 7.09
CA VAL A 137 13.35 -14.44 6.21
C VAL A 137 13.18 -14.06 4.73
N PRO A 138 14.19 -14.35 3.89
CA PRO A 138 14.03 -14.23 2.44
C PRO A 138 13.08 -15.32 1.91
N VAL A 139 12.13 -14.90 1.09
CA VAL A 139 11.16 -15.81 0.42
C VAL A 139 10.99 -15.43 -1.05
N ASP A 140 10.39 -16.33 -1.83
CA ASP A 140 9.84 -15.98 -3.14
C ASP A 140 8.38 -15.56 -2.98
N HIS A 141 7.98 -14.50 -3.67
CA HIS A 141 6.59 -14.06 -3.77
C HIS A 141 6.22 -13.78 -5.23
N GLY A 142 5.53 -14.72 -5.86
CA GLY A 142 5.13 -14.58 -7.26
C GLY A 142 6.31 -14.52 -8.25
N GLY A 143 7.41 -15.22 -7.98
CA GLY A 143 8.63 -15.23 -8.79
C GLY A 143 9.59 -14.07 -8.51
N ARG A 144 9.37 -13.31 -7.42
CA ARG A 144 10.20 -12.16 -7.02
C ARG A 144 10.75 -12.34 -5.61
N PRO A 145 11.99 -11.91 -5.35
CA PRO A 145 12.53 -11.89 -3.99
C PRO A 145 11.70 -10.98 -3.07
N ALA A 146 11.30 -11.50 -1.94
CA ALA A 146 10.63 -10.76 -0.89
C ALA A 146 11.25 -11.07 0.49
N TRP A 147 11.05 -10.16 1.43
CA TRP A 147 11.31 -10.40 2.84
C TRP A 147 10.01 -10.62 3.58
N GLU A 148 9.92 -11.73 4.27
CA GLU A 148 8.77 -12.08 5.11
C GLU A 148 9.14 -11.90 6.58
N ALA A 149 8.21 -11.35 7.36
CA ALA A 149 8.29 -11.32 8.81
C ALA A 149 6.91 -11.55 9.44
N VAL A 150 6.91 -12.10 10.65
CA VAL A 150 5.77 -12.03 11.55
C VAL A 150 5.91 -10.76 12.38
N VAL A 151 4.86 -9.94 12.37
CA VAL A 151 4.88 -8.62 13.02
C VAL A 151 3.69 -8.45 13.95
N ARG A 152 3.85 -7.58 14.96
CA ARG A 152 2.77 -7.11 15.83
C ARG A 152 2.82 -5.60 15.92
N THR A 153 1.66 -4.95 15.97
CA THR A 153 1.56 -3.52 16.21
C THR A 153 2.10 -3.18 17.60
N THR A 154 2.79 -2.04 17.70
CA THR A 154 3.19 -1.45 18.97
C THR A 154 2.22 -0.31 19.35
N PRO A 155 2.29 0.24 20.57
CA PRO A 155 1.55 1.43 20.93
C PRO A 155 1.83 2.65 20.03
N HIS A 156 2.92 2.59 19.25
CA HIS A 156 3.34 3.64 18.32
C HIS A 156 2.90 3.39 16.87
N TYR A 157 2.19 2.29 16.58
CA TYR A 157 1.63 2.04 15.26
C TYR A 157 0.60 3.13 14.94
N GLU A 158 0.85 3.87 13.88
CA GLU A 158 0.01 4.96 13.43
C GLU A 158 -0.14 4.88 11.91
N PRO A 159 -1.23 4.26 11.43
CA PRO A 159 -1.49 4.13 10.01
C PRO A 159 -1.84 5.50 9.40
N ARG A 160 -1.57 5.66 8.13
CA ARG A 160 -1.92 6.85 7.35
C ARG A 160 -3.41 7.19 7.42
N CYS A 161 -4.26 6.16 7.51
CA CYS A 161 -5.70 6.27 7.68
C CYS A 161 -6.18 5.17 8.61
N GLY A 162 -6.82 5.54 9.72
CA GLY A 162 -7.32 4.58 10.71
C GLY A 162 -8.38 3.64 10.13
N CYS A 163 -9.26 4.17 9.25
CA CYS A 163 -10.35 3.38 8.66
C CYS A 163 -9.90 2.34 7.61
N CYS A 164 -8.67 2.40 7.12
CA CYS A 164 -8.15 1.52 6.08
C CYS A 164 -6.65 1.24 6.25
N SER A 165 -6.24 0.98 7.49
CA SER A 165 -4.89 0.58 7.85
C SER A 165 -4.49 -0.76 7.22
N LEU A 166 -3.21 -0.97 6.96
CA LEU A 166 -2.69 -2.28 6.50
C LEU A 166 -2.92 -3.37 7.54
N LEU A 167 -2.75 -3.02 8.81
CA LEU A 167 -2.90 -3.93 9.94
C LEU A 167 -4.02 -3.41 10.85
N ARG A 168 -5.05 -4.23 11.09
CA ARG A 168 -6.12 -3.87 12.02
C ARG A 168 -5.58 -3.89 13.45
N ASP A 169 -5.81 -2.82 14.17
CA ASP A 169 -5.35 -2.64 15.55
C ASP A 169 -6.51 -2.10 16.41
N ARG A 170 -6.69 -2.68 17.62
CA ARG A 170 -7.79 -2.31 18.51
C ARG A 170 -7.78 -0.82 18.85
N ARG A 171 -6.62 -0.29 19.20
CA ARG A 171 -6.47 1.12 19.59
C ARG A 171 -6.81 2.05 18.42
N ILE A 172 -6.40 1.70 17.22
CA ILE A 172 -6.70 2.49 16.02
C ILE A 172 -8.18 2.46 15.72
N ASP A 173 -8.81 1.28 15.76
CA ASP A 173 -10.25 1.14 15.53
C ASP A 173 -11.08 1.89 16.61
N GLU A 174 -10.65 1.87 17.87
CA GLU A 174 -11.29 2.64 18.95
C GLU A 174 -11.20 4.15 18.72
N LEU A 175 -10.05 4.63 18.27
CA LEU A 175 -9.84 6.05 17.94
C LEU A 175 -10.66 6.49 16.72
N GLU A 176 -10.74 5.66 15.69
CA GLU A 176 -11.40 5.99 14.42
C GLU A 176 -12.93 5.86 14.52
N TRP A 177 -13.42 4.81 15.18
CA TRP A 177 -14.83 4.42 15.14
C TRP A 177 -15.58 4.54 16.49
N GLY A 178 -14.88 4.93 17.57
CA GLY A 178 -15.51 5.10 18.88
C GLY A 178 -16.19 3.83 19.43
N GLY A 179 -15.71 2.65 19.03
CA GLY A 179 -16.27 1.35 19.44
C GLY A 179 -17.18 0.67 18.40
N GLU A 180 -17.51 1.34 17.31
CA GLU A 180 -18.18 0.73 16.16
C GLU A 180 -17.15 -0.01 15.26
N ASN A 181 -17.59 -0.98 14.46
CA ASN A 181 -16.75 -1.74 13.52
C ASN A 181 -15.55 -2.49 14.15
N GLN A 182 -15.58 -2.71 15.45
CA GLN A 182 -14.55 -3.49 16.11
C GLN A 182 -14.63 -4.98 15.73
N LEU A 183 -13.47 -5.64 15.68
CA LEU A 183 -13.41 -7.08 15.57
C LEU A 183 -13.77 -7.71 16.94
N ALA A 184 -14.45 -8.85 16.92
CA ALA A 184 -14.73 -9.60 18.16
C ALA A 184 -13.41 -9.98 18.86
N GLU A 185 -12.44 -10.47 18.05
CA GLU A 185 -11.07 -10.75 18.46
C GLU A 185 -10.12 -10.19 17.42
N TYR A 186 -9.14 -9.39 17.85
CA TYR A 186 -8.09 -8.84 16.97
C TYR A 186 -7.03 -9.91 16.70
N PRO A 187 -6.35 -9.86 15.55
CA PRO A 187 -5.23 -10.75 15.25
C PRO A 187 -4.13 -10.66 16.31
N ASP A 188 -3.53 -11.81 16.63
CA ASP A 188 -2.37 -11.89 17.54
C ASP A 188 -1.10 -11.33 16.89
N ALA A 189 -1.00 -11.45 15.56
CA ALA A 189 0.11 -11.02 14.74
C ALA A 189 -0.32 -10.96 13.28
N TYR A 190 0.62 -10.53 12.42
CA TYR A 190 0.46 -10.55 10.97
C TYR A 190 1.69 -11.15 10.31
N ARG A 191 1.49 -11.97 9.28
CA ARG A 191 2.54 -12.24 8.30
C ARG A 191 2.55 -11.12 7.29
N VAL A 192 3.71 -10.51 7.07
CA VAL A 192 3.90 -9.40 6.13
C VAL A 192 5.04 -9.73 5.20
N ARG A 193 4.87 -9.44 3.90
CA ARG A 193 5.93 -9.53 2.89
C ARG A 193 6.16 -8.19 2.23
N LEU A 194 7.43 -7.84 2.08
CA LEU A 194 7.88 -6.69 1.30
C LEU A 194 8.68 -7.18 0.09
N ASP A 195 8.34 -6.72 -1.11
CA ASP A 195 9.14 -6.98 -2.31
C ASP A 195 10.50 -6.28 -2.21
N VAL A 196 11.57 -7.03 -2.33
CA VAL A 196 12.94 -6.51 -2.15
C VAL A 196 13.30 -5.46 -3.19
N GLY A 197 12.80 -5.61 -4.42
CA GLY A 197 13.07 -4.68 -5.52
C GLY A 197 12.40 -3.32 -5.33
N THR A 198 11.17 -3.30 -4.84
CA THR A 198 10.32 -2.11 -4.81
C THR A 198 10.04 -1.55 -3.41
N GLY A 199 10.08 -2.39 -2.37
CA GLY A 199 9.64 -2.04 -1.02
C GLY A 199 8.10 -2.03 -0.84
N VAL A 200 7.35 -2.43 -1.86
CA VAL A 200 5.89 -2.57 -1.80
C VAL A 200 5.51 -3.69 -0.84
N CYS A 201 4.47 -3.46 -0.03
CA CYS A 201 3.87 -4.50 0.80
C CYS A 201 3.03 -5.44 -0.09
N VAL A 202 3.59 -6.60 -0.39
CA VAL A 202 2.98 -7.55 -1.33
C VAL A 202 2.10 -8.59 -0.64
N LEU A 203 2.17 -8.70 0.68
CA LEU A 203 1.28 -9.57 1.46
C LEU A 203 1.06 -8.99 2.85
N THR A 204 -0.18 -9.03 3.29
CA THR A 204 -0.53 -9.06 4.71
C THR A 204 -1.48 -10.22 4.95
N GLU A 205 -1.31 -10.95 6.06
CA GLU A 205 -2.16 -12.07 6.45
C GLU A 205 -2.31 -12.08 7.97
N ALA A 206 -3.52 -11.95 8.46
CA ALA A 206 -3.83 -11.97 9.88
C ALA A 206 -3.59 -13.37 10.48
N ILE A 207 -2.94 -13.43 11.62
CA ILE A 207 -2.68 -14.64 12.42
C ILE A 207 -3.53 -14.55 13.68
N GLY A 208 -4.40 -15.54 13.89
CA GLY A 208 -5.33 -15.52 15.02
C GLY A 208 -6.49 -14.54 14.83
N GLY A 209 -7.18 -14.24 15.93
CA GLY A 209 -8.35 -13.38 15.95
C GLY A 209 -9.59 -13.99 15.30
N SER A 210 -10.63 -13.17 15.12
CA SER A 210 -11.90 -13.59 14.55
C SER A 210 -11.90 -13.79 13.03
N ASN A 211 -10.85 -13.35 12.35
CA ASN A 211 -10.74 -13.45 10.88
C ASN A 211 -9.31 -13.83 10.44
N PRO A 212 -8.84 -15.05 10.77
CA PRO A 212 -7.50 -15.49 10.41
C PRO A 212 -7.37 -15.61 8.88
N GLY A 213 -6.20 -15.23 8.35
CA GLY A 213 -5.95 -15.18 6.91
C GLY A 213 -6.49 -13.94 6.21
N ALA A 214 -7.15 -13.02 6.92
CA ALA A 214 -7.56 -11.75 6.34
C ALA A 214 -6.36 -10.89 5.97
N GLY A 215 -6.42 -10.25 4.80
CA GLY A 215 -5.35 -9.42 4.29
C GLY A 215 -5.39 -9.26 2.78
N HIS A 216 -4.21 -9.08 2.16
CA HIS A 216 -4.09 -8.98 0.71
C HIS A 216 -2.89 -9.79 0.18
N ASP A 217 -2.98 -10.18 -1.08
CA ASP A 217 -1.90 -10.76 -1.89
C ASP A 217 -1.75 -9.91 -3.16
N LEU A 218 -0.64 -9.20 -3.30
CA LEU A 218 -0.30 -8.36 -4.44
C LEU A 218 0.84 -8.99 -5.21
N ARG A 219 0.65 -9.24 -6.51
CA ARG A 219 1.68 -9.81 -7.39
C ARG A 219 2.15 -8.77 -8.38
N ILE A 220 3.41 -8.40 -8.30
CA ILE A 220 4.05 -7.47 -9.22
C ILE A 220 4.32 -8.18 -10.54
N GLU A 221 3.76 -7.67 -11.63
CA GLU A 221 3.92 -8.17 -12.98
C GLU A 221 5.04 -7.45 -13.76
N ALA A 222 5.23 -6.14 -13.49
CA ALA A 222 6.28 -5.34 -14.12
C ALA A 222 6.64 -4.13 -13.26
N VAL A 223 7.92 -3.74 -13.30
CA VAL A 223 8.48 -2.56 -12.61
C VAL A 223 9.23 -1.73 -13.63
N ASP A 224 8.99 -0.42 -13.63
CA ASP A 224 9.64 0.58 -14.48
C ASP A 224 9.49 0.32 -16.00
N ASP A 225 8.51 -0.49 -16.39
CA ASP A 225 8.12 -0.60 -17.79
C ASP A 225 7.50 0.71 -18.28
N PRO A 226 7.78 1.14 -19.53
CA PRO A 226 7.16 2.30 -20.12
C PRO A 226 5.63 2.17 -20.18
N MET A 227 4.91 3.21 -19.76
CA MET A 227 3.45 3.27 -19.84
C MET A 227 3.03 4.51 -20.63
N ALA A 228 2.37 4.31 -21.77
CA ALA A 228 1.89 5.38 -22.62
C ALA A 228 0.70 6.14 -21.98
N ASP A 229 0.51 7.40 -22.36
CA ASP A 229 -0.58 8.23 -21.81
C ASP A 229 -1.96 7.70 -22.16
N GLU A 230 -2.09 7.03 -23.30
CA GLU A 230 -3.33 6.41 -23.79
C GLU A 230 -3.85 5.32 -22.86
N LEU A 231 -2.96 4.65 -22.13
CA LEU A 231 -3.33 3.65 -21.11
C LEU A 231 -4.21 4.25 -20.02
N PHE A 232 -4.00 5.52 -19.71
CA PHE A 232 -4.71 6.26 -18.67
C PHE A 232 -5.83 7.13 -19.21
N VAL A 233 -6.42 6.78 -20.36
CA VAL A 233 -7.59 7.45 -20.94
C VAL A 233 -8.80 6.56 -20.78
N GLU A 234 -9.90 7.11 -20.23
CA GLU A 234 -11.16 6.41 -20.23
C GLU A 234 -11.65 6.24 -21.68
N PRO A 235 -12.06 5.01 -22.07
CA PRO A 235 -12.67 4.84 -23.38
C PRO A 235 -13.91 5.73 -23.48
N ARG A 236 -14.04 6.47 -24.58
CA ARG A 236 -15.25 7.25 -24.84
C ARG A 236 -16.43 6.30 -24.82
N ARG A 237 -17.33 6.42 -23.86
CA ARG A 237 -18.63 5.72 -23.90
C ARG A 237 -19.31 6.14 -25.18
N GLY A 238 -19.36 5.24 -26.16
CA GLY A 238 -20.15 5.45 -27.35
C GLY A 238 -21.57 5.79 -26.93
N LEU A 239 -22.11 6.91 -27.41
CA LEU A 239 -23.52 7.27 -27.31
C LEU A 239 -24.32 6.25 -28.12
N PHE A 240 -24.53 5.05 -27.59
CA PHE A 240 -25.62 4.22 -28.07
C PHE A 240 -26.94 4.93 -27.64
N ARG A 241 -27.45 5.78 -28.52
CA ARG A 241 -28.83 6.18 -28.51
C ARG A 241 -29.66 4.87 -28.47
N ARG A 242 -30.19 4.51 -27.30
CA ARG A 242 -31.35 3.63 -27.28
C ARG A 242 -32.46 4.38 -28.06
N GLY A 243 -32.71 3.91 -29.26
CA GLY A 243 -33.85 4.37 -30.04
C GLY A 243 -35.13 4.17 -29.24
N TRP A 244 -35.72 5.24 -28.83
CA TRP A 244 -37.09 5.24 -28.33
C TRP A 244 -37.99 5.03 -29.53
N SER A 245 -38.55 3.83 -29.67
CA SER A 245 -39.66 3.58 -30.57
C SER A 245 -40.95 4.00 -29.88
N PRO A 246 -41.73 4.95 -30.41
CA PRO A 246 -43.06 5.21 -29.90
C PRO A 246 -43.98 4.04 -30.30
N VAL A 247 -44.59 3.43 -29.30
CA VAL A 247 -45.70 2.47 -29.49
C VAL A 247 -46.93 3.29 -29.90
N GLN A 248 -47.50 2.94 -31.04
CA GLN A 248 -48.84 3.37 -31.46
C GLN A 248 -49.89 2.60 -30.70
#